data_cced55a08fd19e5911f50d28408f422d
#
_entry.id   cced55a08fd19e5911f50d28408f422d
#
_cell.length_a   1.000
_cell.length_b   1.000
_cell.length_c   1.000
_cell.angle_alpha   90.00
_cell.angle_beta   90.00
_cell.angle_gamma   90.00
#
_symmetry.space_group_name_H-M   'P 1'
#
loop_
_entity.id
_entity.type
_entity.pdbx_description
1 polymer ?
#
loop_
_entity_poly.entity_id
_entity_poly.type
_entity_poly.pdbx_seq_one_letter_code
_entity_poly.pdbx_strand_id
1 'polypeptide(L)'
;MIEFDPPKPILQQQYVLKTVAENMMRPVSRYFDEHEHEIPYDYIQFMHQAMRATGAGSLAPSEEKKEGEKEKRPPIGYQMLAHMLEMLAWGDVGMYLVTPGGGLGAAAVQAAGTPEQRQKFLARFAGEKPTFAAMCMTEPHAGSDTAAIRTTAVLDPQTNEWVINGQKIFVTAGDKSLTPREEFGKGFIVVWATIDPSAGRAGMRAFVVEMGTPGVKVVKLEKKMGIRVSDTAAIVLDNVRVPFDHILGSPTVEKETEKGFKRAMLTFDSTRPLVAATGVGVARAALEFLKEKLAENGIQIRYGLPRQKLTNIEREVIDMEIMLRSAWLMVIKAVWMADNRMPNALASSMSKVKAGDVVTRITQRAVELLGPLGYSREYLLEKWFRDAKITDIYEGTGQINRLIVARQILGYTGAELR
;
A
#
# COMPACT_ATOMS: atom_id res chain seq x y z
N MET A 1 -6.21 -17.83 -26.21
CA MET A 1 -5.36 -18.65 -25.29
C MET A 1 -5.01 -17.71 -24.14
N ILE A 2 -5.21 -18.08 -22.89
CA ILE A 2 -4.79 -17.26 -21.76
C ILE A 2 -3.29 -17.54 -21.57
N GLU A 3 -2.48 -16.49 -21.77
CA GLU A 3 -1.04 -16.55 -21.52
C GLU A 3 -0.79 -16.14 -20.08
N PHE A 4 -0.21 -17.03 -19.28
CA PHE A 4 0.06 -16.79 -17.85
C PHE A 4 1.48 -16.29 -17.60
N ASP A 5 2.34 -16.34 -18.62
CA ASP A 5 3.70 -15.83 -18.50
C ASP A 5 3.72 -14.30 -18.59
N PRO A 6 4.40 -13.62 -17.65
CA PRO A 6 4.49 -12.17 -17.69
C PRO A 6 5.19 -11.69 -18.96
N PRO A 7 4.75 -10.59 -19.57
CA PRO A 7 5.46 -9.97 -20.69
C PRO A 7 6.94 -9.70 -20.38
N LYS A 8 7.81 -9.80 -21.41
CA LYS A 8 9.26 -9.58 -21.25
C LYS A 8 9.65 -8.34 -20.44
N PRO A 9 9.01 -7.15 -20.61
CA PRO A 9 9.34 -5.98 -19.79
C PRO A 9 9.13 -6.20 -18.30
N ILE A 10 8.09 -6.96 -17.91
CA ILE A 10 7.83 -7.31 -16.50
C ILE A 10 8.93 -8.22 -15.96
N LEU A 11 9.32 -9.26 -16.72
CA LEU A 11 10.39 -10.18 -16.33
C LEU A 11 11.73 -9.45 -16.16
N GLN A 12 12.07 -8.53 -17.06
CA GLN A 12 13.28 -7.71 -16.96
C GLN A 12 13.27 -6.85 -15.70
N GLN A 13 12.16 -6.20 -15.41
CA GLN A 13 12.01 -5.37 -14.23
C GLN A 13 12.10 -6.20 -12.93
N GLN A 14 11.47 -7.38 -12.90
CA GLN A 14 11.57 -8.29 -11.76
C GLN A 14 13.02 -8.73 -11.51
N TYR A 15 13.79 -9.03 -12.56
CA TYR A 15 15.19 -9.38 -12.42
C TYR A 15 16.02 -8.28 -11.76
N VAL A 16 15.86 -7.04 -12.22
CA VAL A 16 16.53 -5.86 -11.62
C VAL A 16 16.14 -5.70 -10.15
N LEU A 17 14.85 -5.76 -9.85
CA LEU A 17 14.38 -5.60 -8.48
C LEU A 17 14.77 -6.77 -7.56
N LYS A 18 14.92 -7.98 -8.10
CA LYS A 18 15.48 -9.11 -7.36
C LYS A 18 16.90 -8.81 -6.90
N THR A 19 17.73 -8.25 -7.78
CA THR A 19 19.10 -7.84 -7.42
C THR A 19 19.09 -6.78 -6.30
N VAL A 20 18.20 -5.81 -6.35
CA VAL A 20 18.02 -4.82 -5.27
C VAL A 20 17.59 -5.49 -3.97
N ALA A 21 16.60 -6.39 -4.04
CA ALA A 21 16.09 -7.10 -2.89
C ALA A 21 17.16 -7.97 -2.21
N GLU A 22 17.96 -8.69 -2.97
CA GLU A 22 19.02 -9.57 -2.48
C GLU A 22 20.22 -8.81 -1.90
N ASN A 23 20.63 -7.70 -2.51
CA ASN A 23 21.87 -7.02 -2.16
C ASN A 23 21.69 -5.77 -1.29
N MET A 24 20.51 -5.15 -1.29
CA MET A 24 20.29 -3.90 -0.55
C MET A 24 19.20 -4.00 0.52
N MET A 25 18.27 -4.95 0.42
CA MET A 25 17.18 -5.05 1.40
C MET A 25 17.43 -6.18 2.40
N ARG A 26 17.59 -7.42 1.93
CA ARG A 26 17.77 -8.59 2.82
C ARG A 26 18.96 -8.51 3.76
N PRO A 27 20.15 -8.05 3.34
CA PRO A 27 21.31 -7.99 4.24
C PRO A 27 21.13 -7.06 5.44
N VAL A 28 20.32 -6.01 5.30
CA VAL A 28 20.08 -5.00 6.35
C VAL A 28 18.71 -5.14 7.03
N SER A 29 17.90 -6.09 6.56
CA SER A 29 16.52 -6.30 7.02
C SER A 29 16.43 -6.55 8.53
N ARG A 30 17.33 -7.38 9.09
CA ARG A 30 17.40 -7.64 10.55
C ARG A 30 17.79 -6.38 11.32
N TYR A 31 18.79 -5.67 10.84
CA TYR A 31 19.25 -4.45 11.49
C TYR A 31 18.11 -3.44 11.67
N PHE A 32 17.38 -3.11 10.59
CA PHE A 32 16.27 -2.16 10.66
C PHE A 32 15.01 -2.70 11.37
N ASP A 33 14.86 -4.01 11.50
CA ASP A 33 13.82 -4.60 12.36
C ASP A 33 14.17 -4.39 13.86
N GLU A 34 15.43 -4.40 14.24
CA GLU A 34 15.90 -4.19 15.61
C GLU A 34 16.00 -2.71 15.96
N HIS A 35 16.40 -1.87 15.02
CA HIS A 35 16.53 -0.42 15.17
C HIS A 35 15.29 0.30 14.60
N GLU A 36 14.15 0.09 15.26
CA GLU A 36 12.86 0.64 14.82
C GLU A 36 12.92 2.16 14.68
N HIS A 37 12.37 2.67 13.56
CA HIS A 37 12.36 4.08 13.18
C HIS A 37 13.68 4.65 12.64
N GLU A 38 14.77 3.91 12.66
CA GLU A 38 15.98 4.33 11.96
C GLU A 38 15.74 4.37 10.44
N ILE A 39 16.24 5.42 9.80
CA ILE A 39 15.95 5.68 8.38
C ILE A 39 17.04 5.03 7.52
N PRO A 40 16.70 4.14 6.57
CA PRO A 40 17.65 3.52 5.66
C PRO A 40 18.02 4.47 4.50
N TYR A 41 18.82 5.51 4.79
CA TYR A 41 19.15 6.57 3.84
C TYR A 41 19.76 6.04 2.54
N ASP A 42 20.71 5.10 2.62
CA ASP A 42 21.40 4.55 1.44
C ASP A 42 20.39 3.88 0.48
N TYR A 43 19.48 3.08 1.02
CA TYR A 43 18.41 2.46 0.23
C TYR A 43 17.47 3.52 -0.38
N ILE A 44 17.05 4.51 0.40
CA ILE A 44 16.16 5.58 -0.07
C ILE A 44 16.81 6.39 -1.20
N GLN A 45 18.08 6.78 -1.04
CA GLN A 45 18.81 7.53 -2.05
C GLN A 45 19.03 6.72 -3.33
N PHE A 46 19.42 5.45 -3.19
CA PHE A 46 19.58 4.55 -4.33
C PHE A 46 18.28 4.40 -5.12
N MET A 47 17.17 4.09 -4.42
CA MET A 47 15.87 3.92 -5.07
C MET A 47 15.39 5.20 -5.75
N HIS A 48 15.62 6.35 -5.13
CA HIS A 48 15.28 7.65 -5.73
C HIS A 48 16.04 7.88 -7.03
N GLN A 49 17.36 7.66 -7.04
CA GLN A 49 18.18 7.80 -8.23
C GLN A 49 17.75 6.83 -9.35
N ALA A 50 17.49 5.57 -9.00
CA ALA A 50 17.02 4.56 -9.95
C ALA A 50 15.65 4.93 -10.56
N MET A 51 14.72 5.42 -9.75
CA MET A 51 13.40 5.87 -10.22
C MET A 51 13.52 7.10 -11.15
N ARG A 52 14.38 8.05 -10.83
CA ARG A 52 14.67 9.21 -11.71
C ARG A 52 15.27 8.79 -13.03
N ALA A 53 16.27 7.91 -13.01
CA ALA A 53 16.95 7.43 -14.22
C ALA A 53 16.00 6.70 -15.18
N THR A 54 14.98 6.02 -14.66
CA THR A 54 13.98 5.29 -15.46
C THR A 54 12.72 6.10 -15.78
N GLY A 55 12.61 7.32 -15.26
CA GLY A 55 11.37 8.13 -15.35
C GLY A 55 10.21 7.61 -14.49
N ALA A 56 10.42 6.55 -13.72
CA ALA A 56 9.38 5.95 -12.87
C ALA A 56 8.94 6.85 -11.71
N GLY A 57 9.75 7.85 -11.34
CA GLY A 57 9.45 8.83 -10.29
C GLY A 57 8.49 9.95 -10.74
N SER A 58 8.24 10.08 -12.05
CA SER A 58 7.32 11.11 -12.56
C SER A 58 5.88 10.65 -12.43
N LEU A 59 5.20 11.13 -11.40
CA LEU A 59 3.73 10.98 -11.22
C LEU A 59 2.97 12.14 -11.88
N ALA A 60 3.67 13.06 -12.57
CA ALA A 60 3.03 14.11 -13.35
C ALA A 60 2.17 13.48 -14.45
N PRO A 61 1.00 14.08 -14.76
CA PRO A 61 0.20 13.63 -15.88
C PRO A 61 1.09 13.64 -17.13
N SER A 62 1.24 12.49 -17.80
CA SER A 62 1.75 12.49 -19.16
C SER A 62 0.87 13.42 -19.97
N GLU A 63 1.46 14.25 -20.86
CA GLU A 63 0.69 15.05 -21.81
C GLU A 63 -0.39 14.15 -22.42
N GLU A 64 -1.63 14.65 -22.46
CA GLU A 64 -2.76 13.90 -23.01
C GLU A 64 -2.35 13.40 -24.41
N LYS A 65 -2.25 12.09 -24.55
CA LYS A 65 -2.02 11.47 -25.86
C LYS A 65 -3.12 11.99 -26.77
N LYS A 66 -2.74 12.57 -27.91
CA LYS A 66 -3.67 13.06 -28.90
C LYS A 66 -4.67 11.95 -29.24
N GLU A 67 -5.97 12.27 -29.19
CA GLU A 67 -7.03 11.37 -29.64
C GLU A 67 -6.69 10.89 -31.08
N GLY A 68 -6.41 9.59 -31.20
CA GLY A 68 -6.13 8.98 -32.52
C GLY A 68 -5.04 7.93 -32.57
N GLU A 69 -4.11 7.89 -31.62
CA GLU A 69 -3.13 6.80 -31.53
C GLU A 69 -3.73 5.57 -30.83
N LYS A 70 -4.18 4.61 -31.62
CA LYS A 70 -4.55 3.27 -31.12
C LYS A 70 -3.31 2.65 -30.46
N GLU A 71 -3.36 2.45 -29.15
CA GLU A 71 -2.32 1.68 -28.46
C GLU A 71 -2.20 0.30 -29.12
N LYS A 72 -1.05 0.02 -29.73
CA LYS A 72 -0.76 -1.28 -30.35
C LYS A 72 -0.61 -2.43 -29.33
N ARG A 73 -0.58 -2.13 -28.01
CA ARG A 73 -0.44 -3.11 -26.93
C ARG A 73 -1.40 -2.75 -25.79
N PRO A 74 -2.01 -3.76 -25.11
CA PRO A 74 -2.81 -3.50 -23.93
C PRO A 74 -1.97 -2.83 -22.83
N PRO A 75 -2.54 -1.90 -22.03
CA PRO A 75 -1.85 -1.29 -20.93
C PRO A 75 -1.48 -2.36 -19.89
N ILE A 76 -0.26 -2.31 -19.34
CA ILE A 76 0.26 -3.26 -18.36
C ILE A 76 0.80 -2.56 -17.10
N GLY A 77 0.42 -1.31 -16.86
CA GLY A 77 0.98 -0.48 -15.80
C GLY A 77 0.72 -1.04 -14.39
N TYR A 78 -0.51 -1.40 -14.07
CA TYR A 78 -0.86 -2.01 -12.78
C TYR A 78 -0.30 -3.44 -12.64
N GLN A 79 -0.27 -4.22 -13.73
CA GLN A 79 0.38 -5.53 -13.73
C GLN A 79 1.88 -5.39 -13.45
N MET A 80 2.57 -4.47 -14.14
CA MET A 80 3.97 -4.16 -13.89
C MET A 80 4.20 -3.79 -12.42
N LEU A 81 3.39 -2.87 -11.89
CA LEU A 81 3.49 -2.41 -10.51
C LEU A 81 3.26 -3.56 -9.51
N ALA A 82 2.27 -4.43 -9.73
CA ALA A 82 2.03 -5.58 -8.87
C ALA A 82 3.24 -6.52 -8.80
N HIS A 83 3.87 -6.81 -9.93
CA HIS A 83 5.08 -7.63 -9.97
C HIS A 83 6.29 -6.96 -9.30
N MET A 84 6.42 -5.64 -9.46
CA MET A 84 7.47 -4.85 -8.78
C MET A 84 7.29 -4.91 -7.24
N LEU A 85 6.07 -4.68 -6.77
CA LEU A 85 5.77 -4.65 -5.34
C LEU A 85 5.89 -6.03 -4.69
N GLU A 86 5.49 -7.07 -5.39
CA GLU A 86 5.68 -8.46 -4.97
C GLU A 86 7.17 -8.76 -4.77
N MET A 87 8.04 -8.36 -5.70
CA MET A 87 9.48 -8.60 -5.61
C MET A 87 10.14 -7.78 -4.51
N LEU A 88 9.79 -6.49 -4.35
CA LEU A 88 10.31 -5.68 -3.25
C LEU A 88 9.88 -6.22 -1.89
N ALA A 89 8.62 -6.66 -1.75
CA ALA A 89 8.13 -7.26 -0.52
C ALA A 89 8.74 -8.64 -0.23
N TRP A 90 9.12 -9.40 -1.26
CA TRP A 90 9.94 -10.60 -1.12
C TRP A 90 11.33 -10.28 -0.53
N GLY A 91 11.89 -9.12 -0.88
CA GLY A 91 13.10 -8.61 -0.24
C GLY A 91 12.87 -8.24 1.21
N ASP A 92 12.08 -7.20 1.43
CA ASP A 92 11.62 -6.73 2.75
C ASP A 92 10.43 -5.78 2.58
N VAL A 93 9.27 -6.17 3.09
CA VAL A 93 8.04 -5.36 2.95
C VAL A 93 8.09 -4.05 3.75
N GLY A 94 8.82 -4.00 4.84
CA GLY A 94 9.03 -2.77 5.61
C GLY A 94 9.90 -1.77 4.83
N MET A 95 10.99 -2.25 4.22
CA MET A 95 11.85 -1.42 3.37
C MET A 95 11.12 -0.97 2.09
N TYR A 96 10.28 -1.81 1.51
CA TYR A 96 9.40 -1.36 0.42
C TYR A 96 8.58 -0.13 0.82
N LEU A 97 8.01 -0.11 2.03
CA LEU A 97 7.17 1.00 2.50
C LEU A 97 7.94 2.31 2.75
N VAL A 98 9.27 2.27 2.80
CA VAL A 98 10.13 3.47 2.87
C VAL A 98 10.74 3.84 1.52
N THR A 99 10.38 3.15 0.44
CA THR A 99 10.76 3.56 -0.91
C THR A 99 10.23 4.97 -1.18
N PRO A 100 11.07 5.88 -1.68
CA PRO A 100 10.64 7.26 -1.92
C PRO A 100 9.55 7.34 -2.98
N GLY A 101 8.73 8.37 -2.88
CA GLY A 101 7.62 8.62 -3.80
C GLY A 101 6.35 9.04 -3.07
N GLY A 102 5.30 9.23 -3.83
CA GLY A 102 4.05 9.81 -3.32
C GLY A 102 3.19 8.87 -2.47
N GLY A 103 3.40 7.56 -2.54
CA GLY A 103 2.59 6.60 -1.80
C GLY A 103 1.08 6.86 -1.92
N LEU A 104 0.36 6.68 -0.81
CA LEU A 104 -1.08 6.93 -0.76
C LEU A 104 -1.44 8.43 -0.82
N GLY A 105 -0.54 9.33 -0.41
CA GLY A 105 -0.77 10.77 -0.53
C GLY A 105 -0.86 11.21 -1.99
N ALA A 106 0.07 10.75 -2.83
CA ALA A 106 0.01 11.02 -4.27
C ALA A 106 -1.18 10.33 -4.94
N ALA A 107 -1.50 9.08 -4.53
CA ALA A 107 -2.68 8.39 -5.05
C ALA A 107 -3.98 9.15 -4.77
N ALA A 108 -4.12 9.77 -3.59
CA ALA A 108 -5.26 10.59 -3.25
C ALA A 108 -5.32 11.87 -4.11
N VAL A 109 -4.17 12.55 -4.34
CA VAL A 109 -4.09 13.71 -5.23
C VAL A 109 -4.45 13.31 -6.67
N GLN A 110 -3.94 12.17 -7.15
CA GLN A 110 -4.24 11.66 -8.49
C GLN A 110 -5.73 11.35 -8.67
N ALA A 111 -6.37 10.78 -7.66
CA ALA A 111 -7.78 10.38 -7.73
C ALA A 111 -8.77 11.56 -7.59
N ALA A 112 -8.46 12.51 -6.72
CA ALA A 112 -9.40 13.58 -6.33
C ALA A 112 -9.00 14.99 -6.77
N GLY A 113 -7.73 15.22 -7.12
CA GLY A 113 -7.21 16.53 -7.48
C GLY A 113 -7.62 17.01 -8.88
N THR A 114 -7.65 18.32 -9.07
CA THR A 114 -7.75 18.95 -10.40
C THR A 114 -6.45 18.75 -11.20
N PRO A 115 -6.43 18.99 -12.52
CA PRO A 115 -5.19 18.95 -13.28
C PRO A 115 -4.09 19.85 -12.72
N GLU A 116 -4.43 21.06 -12.28
CA GLU A 116 -3.50 22.04 -11.68
C GLU A 116 -2.96 21.52 -10.35
N GLN A 117 -3.81 20.94 -9.50
CA GLN A 117 -3.40 20.34 -8.22
C GLN A 117 -2.47 19.14 -8.45
N ARG A 118 -2.79 18.28 -9.41
CA ARG A 118 -1.91 17.16 -9.80
C ARG A 118 -0.54 17.66 -10.25
N GLN A 119 -0.51 18.68 -11.12
CA GLN A 119 0.75 19.27 -11.57
C GLN A 119 1.52 19.88 -10.40
N LYS A 120 0.86 20.70 -9.54
CA LYS A 120 1.47 21.38 -8.40
C LYS A 120 2.11 20.40 -7.39
N PHE A 121 1.39 19.34 -7.02
CA PHE A 121 1.79 18.47 -5.92
C PHE A 121 2.59 17.24 -6.40
N LEU A 122 2.27 16.66 -7.57
CA LEU A 122 2.94 15.45 -8.04
C LEU A 122 4.28 15.72 -8.72
N ALA A 123 4.52 16.93 -9.25
CA ALA A 123 5.82 17.29 -9.83
C ALA A 123 6.98 17.21 -8.81
N ARG A 124 6.69 17.28 -7.52
CA ARG A 124 7.70 17.23 -6.44
C ARG A 124 8.47 15.92 -6.39
N PHE A 125 7.86 14.81 -6.84
CA PHE A 125 8.48 13.49 -6.81
C PHE A 125 9.55 13.30 -7.90
N ALA A 126 9.58 14.16 -8.91
CA ALA A 126 10.64 14.23 -9.93
C ALA A 126 11.86 15.10 -9.51
N GLY A 127 11.80 15.72 -8.33
CA GLY A 127 12.83 16.59 -7.80
C GLY A 127 14.16 15.88 -7.51
N GLU A 128 15.19 16.65 -7.15
CA GLU A 128 16.54 16.12 -6.87
C GLU A 128 16.62 15.30 -5.58
N LYS A 129 15.78 15.62 -4.58
CA LYS A 129 15.76 14.94 -3.28
C LYS A 129 14.58 14.00 -3.18
N PRO A 130 14.75 12.85 -2.49
CA PRO A 130 13.63 11.95 -2.19
C PRO A 130 12.50 12.70 -1.48
N THR A 131 11.29 12.59 -1.98
CA THR A 131 10.13 13.27 -1.44
C THR A 131 9.05 12.25 -1.08
N PHE A 132 8.33 12.50 0.02
CA PHE A 132 7.30 11.62 0.54
C PHE A 132 5.96 12.34 0.64
N ALA A 133 4.87 11.58 0.45
CA ALA A 133 3.53 12.06 0.75
C ALA A 133 2.70 10.97 1.43
N ALA A 134 2.10 11.31 2.55
CA ALA A 134 1.28 10.39 3.32
C ALA A 134 -0.22 10.70 3.19
N MET A 135 -1.06 9.68 3.47
CA MET A 135 -2.50 9.85 3.56
C MET A 135 -2.97 9.64 5.00
N CYS A 136 -3.69 10.60 5.54
CA CYS A 136 -4.18 10.66 6.90
C CYS A 136 -5.69 10.47 6.94
N MET A 137 -6.15 9.21 7.11
CA MET A 137 -7.58 8.89 7.21
C MET A 137 -7.96 8.41 8.61
N THR A 138 -7.23 7.42 9.13
CA THR A 138 -7.54 6.72 10.38
C THR A 138 -7.44 7.65 11.60
N GLU A 139 -8.42 7.58 12.48
CA GLU A 139 -8.47 8.29 13.76
C GLU A 139 -8.51 7.30 14.93
N PRO A 140 -8.19 7.72 16.18
CA PRO A 140 -8.16 6.82 17.34
C PRO A 140 -9.43 5.99 17.54
N HIS A 141 -10.58 6.51 17.13
CA HIS A 141 -11.90 5.87 17.27
C HIS A 141 -12.52 5.41 15.93
N ALA A 142 -11.90 5.73 14.80
CA ALA A 142 -12.44 5.49 13.47
C ALA A 142 -11.38 4.90 12.52
N GLY A 143 -11.28 3.58 12.46
CA GLY A 143 -10.45 2.85 11.50
C GLY A 143 -11.28 2.31 10.34
N SER A 144 -11.99 1.21 10.55
CA SER A 144 -12.87 0.60 9.54
C SER A 144 -14.11 1.43 9.25
N ASP A 145 -14.67 2.10 10.25
CA ASP A 145 -15.75 3.07 10.06
C ASP A 145 -15.20 4.46 9.73
N THR A 146 -14.77 4.61 8.50
CA THR A 146 -14.22 5.89 7.99
C THR A 146 -15.26 7.01 7.93
N ALA A 147 -16.56 6.68 8.02
CA ALA A 147 -17.62 7.69 8.07
C ALA A 147 -17.71 8.42 9.44
N ALA A 148 -17.15 7.79 10.48
CA ALA A 148 -17.17 8.30 11.84
C ALA A 148 -15.99 9.26 12.17
N ILE A 149 -15.23 9.73 11.18
CA ILE A 149 -14.14 10.66 11.43
C ILE A 149 -14.65 11.96 12.06
N ARG A 150 -13.84 12.51 12.98
CA ARG A 150 -14.14 13.73 13.73
C ARG A 150 -13.23 14.90 13.39
N THR A 151 -12.18 14.67 12.61
CA THR A 151 -11.36 15.76 12.06
C THR A 151 -12.25 16.66 11.22
N THR A 152 -12.26 17.94 11.52
CA THR A 152 -13.07 18.97 10.82
C THR A 152 -12.19 19.89 9.99
N ALA A 153 -12.76 20.44 8.93
CA ALA A 153 -12.20 21.55 8.17
C ALA A 153 -13.27 22.60 7.97
N VAL A 154 -13.05 23.80 8.50
CA VAL A 154 -13.99 24.93 8.44
C VAL A 154 -13.36 26.02 7.60
N LEU A 155 -14.10 26.54 6.61
CA LEU A 155 -13.64 27.65 5.79
C LEU A 155 -13.75 28.97 6.60
N ASP A 156 -12.61 29.65 6.72
CA ASP A 156 -12.57 31.03 7.25
C ASP A 156 -12.80 32.02 6.09
N PRO A 157 -13.95 32.68 6.05
CA PRO A 157 -14.28 33.58 4.93
C PRO A 157 -13.45 34.84 4.90
N GLN A 158 -12.80 35.22 6.01
CA GLN A 158 -11.99 36.46 6.08
C GLN A 158 -10.62 36.24 5.43
N THR A 159 -10.01 35.06 5.63
CA THR A 159 -8.68 34.74 5.09
C THR A 159 -8.74 33.87 3.83
N ASN A 160 -9.93 33.35 3.50
CA ASN A 160 -10.13 32.34 2.43
C ASN A 160 -9.24 31.10 2.60
N GLU A 161 -9.12 30.62 3.85
CA GLU A 161 -8.36 29.44 4.24
C GLU A 161 -9.25 28.42 4.93
N TRP A 162 -8.91 27.14 4.77
CA TRP A 162 -9.49 26.07 5.58
C TRP A 162 -8.74 25.94 6.89
N VAL A 163 -9.47 25.92 8.00
CA VAL A 163 -8.95 25.66 9.35
C VAL A 163 -9.26 24.21 9.71
N ILE A 164 -8.21 23.40 9.85
CA ILE A 164 -8.32 21.95 10.08
C ILE A 164 -7.95 21.63 11.53
N ASN A 165 -8.83 20.89 12.21
CA ASN A 165 -8.64 20.45 13.58
C ASN A 165 -8.94 18.96 13.72
N GLY A 166 -8.08 18.22 14.42
CA GLY A 166 -8.29 16.78 14.67
C GLY A 166 -7.02 15.99 14.98
N GLN A 167 -7.17 14.66 14.94
CA GLN A 167 -6.09 13.72 15.22
C GLN A 167 -6.13 12.57 14.22
N LYS A 168 -4.95 12.17 13.77
CA LYS A 168 -4.77 11.01 12.87
C LYS A 168 -3.74 10.06 13.44
N ILE A 169 -3.97 8.76 13.27
CA ILE A 169 -3.06 7.71 13.73
C ILE A 169 -2.72 6.73 12.61
N PHE A 170 -1.66 5.95 12.79
CA PHE A 170 -1.17 4.95 11.85
C PHE A 170 -0.88 5.51 10.45
N VAL A 171 -0.31 6.72 10.40
CA VAL A 171 0.03 7.40 9.15
C VAL A 171 1.40 6.93 8.67
N THR A 172 1.42 6.02 7.69
CA THR A 172 2.65 5.55 7.04
C THR A 172 3.36 6.70 6.33
N ALA A 173 4.68 6.77 6.50
CA ALA A 173 5.53 7.87 6.00
C ALA A 173 5.14 9.27 6.52
N GLY A 174 4.36 9.34 7.60
CA GLY A 174 3.88 10.61 8.14
C GLY A 174 5.00 11.52 8.64
N ASP A 175 5.99 10.96 9.30
CA ASP A 175 7.15 11.70 9.78
C ASP A 175 8.05 12.15 8.61
N LYS A 176 8.36 11.26 7.66
CA LYS A 176 9.14 11.62 6.46
C LYS A 176 8.46 12.66 5.59
N SER A 177 7.12 12.72 5.62
CA SER A 177 6.33 13.69 4.85
C SER A 177 6.24 15.07 5.50
N LEU A 178 6.44 15.16 6.82
CA LEU A 178 6.20 16.40 7.59
C LEU A 178 7.43 16.97 8.27
N THR A 179 8.37 16.13 8.72
CA THR A 179 9.57 16.57 9.44
C THR A 179 10.66 16.97 8.45
N PRO A 180 11.10 18.25 8.43
CA PRO A 180 12.17 18.69 7.54
C PRO A 180 13.48 17.94 7.81
N ARG A 181 14.12 17.48 6.75
CA ARG A 181 15.44 16.84 6.75
C ARG A 181 16.24 17.33 5.56
N GLU A 182 17.56 17.44 5.75
CA GLU A 182 18.45 17.88 4.68
C GLU A 182 18.40 16.96 3.45
N GLU A 183 18.26 15.66 3.68
CA GLU A 183 18.27 14.62 2.65
C GLU A 183 16.95 14.53 1.87
N PHE A 184 15.85 15.13 2.38
CA PHE A 184 14.53 14.99 1.79
C PHE A 184 14.00 16.28 1.18
N GLY A 185 13.21 16.15 0.14
CA GLY A 185 12.45 17.23 -0.46
C GLY A 185 11.22 17.58 0.37
N LYS A 186 10.60 18.72 0.04
CA LYS A 186 9.40 19.22 0.73
C LYS A 186 8.19 18.32 0.46
N GLY A 187 7.85 17.47 1.43
CA GLY A 187 6.70 16.58 1.39
C GLY A 187 5.37 17.23 1.75
N PHE A 188 4.34 16.40 1.80
CA PHE A 188 2.99 16.82 2.25
C PHE A 188 2.21 15.62 2.80
N ILE A 189 1.12 15.91 3.51
CA ILE A 189 0.12 14.90 3.86
C ILE A 189 -1.23 15.25 3.22
N VAL A 190 -2.03 14.23 2.93
CA VAL A 190 -3.42 14.37 2.50
C VAL A 190 -4.32 14.00 3.67
N VAL A 191 -4.98 14.98 4.26
CA VAL A 191 -5.83 14.82 5.44
C VAL A 191 -7.29 14.68 5.02
N TRP A 192 -7.94 13.59 5.42
CA TRP A 192 -9.39 13.44 5.31
C TRP A 192 -10.07 14.08 6.51
N ALA A 193 -10.94 15.07 6.23
CA ALA A 193 -11.70 15.80 7.23
C ALA A 193 -13.14 15.98 6.77
N THR A 194 -14.06 16.27 7.68
CA THR A 194 -15.43 16.64 7.34
C THR A 194 -15.59 18.16 7.30
N ILE A 195 -16.24 18.66 6.25
CA ILE A 195 -16.66 20.06 6.14
C ILE A 195 -18.11 20.26 6.58
N ASP A 196 -18.87 19.15 6.72
CA ASP A 196 -20.23 19.12 7.27
C ASP A 196 -20.46 17.79 7.99
N PRO A 197 -20.32 17.74 9.32
CA PRO A 197 -20.55 16.53 10.09
C PRO A 197 -21.97 15.97 9.94
N SER A 198 -22.97 16.83 9.69
CA SER A 198 -24.37 16.42 9.55
C SER A 198 -24.63 15.66 8.24
N ALA A 199 -23.76 15.82 7.26
CA ALA A 199 -23.84 15.16 5.96
C ALA A 199 -23.17 13.75 5.94
N GLY A 200 -22.56 13.32 7.05
CA GLY A 200 -21.86 12.04 7.13
C GLY A 200 -20.81 11.90 6.04
N ARG A 201 -20.84 10.80 5.25
CA ARG A 201 -19.87 10.56 4.16
C ARG A 201 -19.89 11.64 3.07
N ALA A 202 -21.02 12.28 2.82
CA ALA A 202 -21.13 13.33 1.82
C ALA A 202 -20.36 14.60 2.23
N GLY A 203 -20.13 14.81 3.52
CA GLY A 203 -19.32 15.92 4.07
C GLY A 203 -17.81 15.70 4.03
N MET A 204 -17.33 14.49 3.75
CA MET A 204 -15.89 14.17 3.77
C MET A 204 -15.15 14.78 2.58
N ARG A 205 -14.00 15.39 2.85
CA ARG A 205 -13.08 15.97 1.84
C ARG A 205 -11.64 15.66 2.21
N ALA A 206 -10.78 15.70 1.21
CA ALA A 206 -9.35 15.55 1.37
C ALA A 206 -8.66 16.92 1.22
N PHE A 207 -7.66 17.18 2.05
CA PHE A 207 -6.93 18.43 2.07
C PHE A 207 -5.43 18.17 2.00
N VAL A 208 -4.73 18.89 1.13
CA VAL A 208 -3.26 18.84 1.09
C VAL A 208 -2.72 19.79 2.16
N VAL A 209 -1.93 19.23 3.07
CA VAL A 209 -1.21 19.98 4.12
C VAL A 209 0.28 19.79 3.89
N GLU A 210 0.96 20.87 3.59
CA GLU A 210 2.39 20.83 3.23
C GLU A 210 3.29 20.74 4.47
N MET A 211 4.49 20.17 4.29
CA MET A 211 5.54 20.20 5.29
C MET A 211 5.82 21.64 5.75
N GLY A 212 5.90 21.84 7.06
CA GLY A 212 6.16 23.13 7.66
C GLY A 212 4.90 23.99 7.90
N THR A 213 3.68 23.52 7.58
CA THR A 213 2.45 24.23 7.91
C THR A 213 2.29 24.32 9.44
N PRO A 214 2.09 25.53 10.01
CA PRO A 214 1.90 25.68 11.44
C PRO A 214 0.71 24.89 11.98
N GLY A 215 0.80 24.41 13.23
CA GLY A 215 -0.27 23.65 13.87
C GLY A 215 -0.24 22.13 13.60
N VAL A 216 0.56 21.65 12.65
CA VAL A 216 0.77 20.21 12.41
C VAL A 216 1.87 19.71 13.32
N LYS A 217 1.60 18.61 14.07
CA LYS A 217 2.57 17.99 14.95
C LYS A 217 2.57 16.47 14.81
N VAL A 218 3.72 15.89 14.52
CA VAL A 218 3.97 14.45 14.72
C VAL A 218 4.20 14.25 16.22
N VAL A 219 3.24 13.61 16.89
CA VAL A 219 3.27 13.45 18.36
C VAL A 219 3.81 12.10 18.80
N LYS A 220 3.84 11.13 17.90
CA LYS A 220 4.32 9.79 18.19
C LYS A 220 4.67 9.04 16.92
N LEU A 221 5.72 8.20 16.98
CA LEU A 221 5.95 7.11 16.04
C LEU A 221 5.54 5.80 16.72
N GLU A 222 4.69 5.02 16.05
CA GLU A 222 4.13 3.80 16.62
C GLU A 222 5.18 2.68 16.65
N LYS A 223 5.36 2.05 17.82
CA LYS A 223 6.11 0.80 17.96
C LYS A 223 5.25 -0.36 17.49
N LYS A 224 5.73 -1.12 16.50
CA LYS A 224 4.93 -2.10 15.80
C LYS A 224 5.44 -3.53 15.96
N MET A 225 4.56 -4.49 15.75
CA MET A 225 4.89 -5.91 15.69
C MET A 225 5.86 -6.22 14.55
N GLY A 226 5.57 -5.72 13.36
CA GLY A 226 6.33 -5.91 12.12
C GLY A 226 6.44 -4.62 11.32
N ILE A 227 7.02 -4.69 10.12
CA ILE A 227 7.31 -3.54 9.24
C ILE A 227 7.98 -2.38 9.99
N ARG A 228 8.92 -2.70 10.90
CA ARG A 228 9.39 -1.77 11.93
C ARG A 228 10.25 -0.64 11.39
N VAL A 229 10.94 -0.84 10.27
CA VAL A 229 11.70 0.21 9.56
C VAL A 229 10.79 1.30 8.98
N SER A 230 9.52 0.98 8.69
CA SER A 230 8.56 1.96 8.16
C SER A 230 8.00 2.82 9.29
N ASP A 231 8.23 4.13 9.27
CA ASP A 231 7.60 5.05 10.21
C ASP A 231 6.08 5.04 10.04
N THR A 232 5.41 5.09 11.16
CA THR A 232 3.95 5.12 11.24
C THR A 232 3.58 6.12 12.32
N ALA A 233 3.10 7.30 11.91
CA ALA A 233 2.96 8.46 12.77
C ALA A 233 1.55 8.59 13.36
N ALA A 234 1.48 9.14 14.58
CA ALA A 234 0.31 9.82 15.11
C ALA A 234 0.50 11.34 14.94
N ILE A 235 -0.51 11.99 14.38
CA ILE A 235 -0.46 13.40 13.98
C ILE A 235 -1.61 14.16 14.63
N VAL A 236 -1.31 15.32 15.21
CA VAL A 236 -2.28 16.28 15.72
C VAL A 236 -2.32 17.47 14.78
N LEU A 237 -3.52 17.93 14.49
CA LEU A 237 -3.85 19.09 13.70
C LEU A 237 -4.55 20.09 14.62
N ASP A 238 -3.89 21.21 14.92
CA ASP A 238 -4.37 22.23 15.83
C ASP A 238 -4.40 23.58 15.11
N ASN A 239 -5.59 24.01 14.70
CA ASN A 239 -5.82 25.24 13.93
C ASN A 239 -4.92 25.31 12.67
N VAL A 240 -4.77 24.20 11.98
CA VAL A 240 -3.96 24.10 10.76
C VAL A 240 -4.65 24.85 9.64
N ARG A 241 -4.00 25.90 9.14
CA ARG A 241 -4.53 26.73 8.06
C ARG A 241 -3.92 26.31 6.72
N VAL A 242 -4.79 26.06 5.74
CA VAL A 242 -4.37 25.78 4.36
C VAL A 242 -5.17 26.61 3.37
N PRO A 243 -4.56 27.04 2.25
CA PRO A 243 -5.25 27.82 1.22
C PRO A 243 -6.52 27.13 0.72
N PHE A 244 -7.48 27.91 0.23
CA PHE A 244 -8.74 27.39 -0.30
C PHE A 244 -8.53 26.34 -1.39
N ASP A 245 -7.55 26.51 -2.27
CA ASP A 245 -7.21 25.61 -3.37
C ASP A 245 -6.53 24.31 -2.94
N HIS A 246 -6.28 24.10 -1.65
CA HIS A 246 -5.72 22.84 -1.12
C HIS A 246 -6.77 21.75 -0.82
N ILE A 247 -8.07 22.05 -0.95
CA ILE A 247 -9.12 21.04 -0.95
C ILE A 247 -9.09 20.23 -2.25
N LEU A 248 -9.04 18.91 -2.16
CA LEU A 248 -9.08 18.04 -3.34
C LEU A 248 -10.54 17.79 -3.76
N GLY A 249 -10.89 18.27 -4.94
CA GLY A 249 -12.25 18.19 -5.47
C GLY A 249 -13.11 19.40 -5.11
N SER A 250 -14.44 19.22 -5.06
CA SER A 250 -15.39 20.31 -4.84
C SER A 250 -15.58 20.64 -3.35
N PRO A 251 -15.62 21.91 -2.94
CA PRO A 251 -15.99 22.32 -1.59
C PRO A 251 -17.49 22.17 -1.30
N THR A 252 -18.32 21.95 -2.33
CA THR A 252 -19.78 21.87 -2.19
C THR A 252 -20.19 20.49 -1.68
N VAL A 253 -21.05 20.46 -0.65
CA VAL A 253 -21.64 19.22 -0.14
C VAL A 253 -22.91 18.88 -0.93
N GLU A 254 -22.83 17.81 -1.72
CA GLU A 254 -23.97 17.24 -2.43
C GLU A 254 -24.41 15.98 -1.70
N LYS A 255 -25.41 16.07 -0.83
CA LYS A 255 -25.87 14.97 0.05
C LYS A 255 -26.27 13.70 -0.72
N GLU A 256 -26.81 13.85 -1.92
CA GLU A 256 -27.34 12.74 -2.73
C GLU A 256 -26.24 11.93 -3.47
N THR A 257 -25.04 12.47 -3.63
CA THR A 257 -24.06 11.87 -4.54
C THR A 257 -22.89 11.16 -3.87
N GLU A 258 -22.59 11.46 -2.60
CA GLU A 258 -21.40 10.95 -1.88
C GLU A 258 -20.10 10.99 -2.73
N LYS A 259 -20.02 11.90 -3.72
CA LYS A 259 -18.93 11.92 -4.74
C LYS A 259 -17.53 11.98 -4.14
N GLY A 260 -17.36 12.73 -3.04
CA GLY A 260 -16.06 12.82 -2.36
C GLY A 260 -15.63 11.46 -1.78
N PHE A 261 -16.53 10.79 -1.06
CA PHE A 261 -16.26 9.46 -0.50
C PHE A 261 -16.06 8.40 -1.58
N LYS A 262 -16.85 8.42 -2.66
CA LYS A 262 -16.67 7.50 -3.80
C LYS A 262 -15.29 7.64 -4.44
N ARG A 263 -14.74 8.86 -4.55
CA ARG A 263 -13.37 9.07 -5.07
C ARG A 263 -12.31 8.47 -4.14
N ALA A 264 -12.48 8.60 -2.81
CA ALA A 264 -11.60 7.90 -1.86
C ALA A 264 -11.65 6.38 -2.06
N MET A 265 -12.85 5.80 -2.23
CA MET A 265 -13.00 4.36 -2.45
C MET A 265 -12.38 3.89 -3.77
N LEU A 266 -12.47 4.66 -4.84
CA LEU A 266 -11.78 4.35 -6.11
C LEU A 266 -10.26 4.29 -5.94
N THR A 267 -9.66 5.14 -5.08
CA THR A 267 -8.24 5.02 -4.74
C THR A 267 -7.95 3.66 -4.14
N PHE A 268 -8.72 3.21 -3.15
CA PHE A 268 -8.53 1.91 -2.53
C PHE A 268 -8.79 0.73 -3.47
N ASP A 269 -9.73 0.84 -4.40
CA ASP A 269 -10.01 -0.23 -5.36
C ASP A 269 -8.83 -0.48 -6.30
N SER A 270 -8.02 0.55 -6.58
CA SER A 270 -6.78 0.41 -7.37
C SER A 270 -5.57 -0.01 -6.53
N THR A 271 -5.49 0.37 -5.25
CA THR A 271 -4.32 0.08 -4.39
C THR A 271 -4.41 -1.26 -3.66
N ARG A 272 -5.60 -1.73 -3.29
CA ARG A 272 -5.78 -3.04 -2.60
C ARG A 272 -5.11 -4.23 -3.29
N PRO A 273 -5.22 -4.42 -4.63
CA PRO A 273 -4.51 -5.51 -5.29
C PRO A 273 -2.99 -5.39 -5.20
N LEU A 274 -2.47 -4.15 -5.16
CA LEU A 274 -1.05 -3.87 -5.00
C LEU A 274 -0.58 -4.25 -3.59
N VAL A 275 -1.36 -3.92 -2.57
CA VAL A 275 -1.13 -4.39 -1.18
C VAL A 275 -1.22 -5.92 -1.09
N ALA A 276 -2.17 -6.54 -1.79
CA ALA A 276 -2.25 -8.00 -1.86
C ALA A 276 -0.99 -8.61 -2.49
N ALA A 277 -0.41 -7.96 -3.51
CA ALA A 277 0.86 -8.36 -4.13
C ALA A 277 2.01 -8.36 -3.12
N THR A 278 2.10 -7.36 -2.24
CA THR A 278 3.14 -7.35 -1.18
C THR A 278 3.00 -8.52 -0.22
N GLY A 279 1.76 -8.87 0.18
CA GLY A 279 1.51 -10.08 0.98
C GLY A 279 1.96 -11.36 0.29
N VAL A 280 1.72 -11.48 -1.02
CA VAL A 280 2.21 -12.63 -1.82
C VAL A 280 3.74 -12.69 -1.82
N GLY A 281 4.43 -11.54 -1.93
CA GLY A 281 5.90 -11.48 -1.89
C GLY A 281 6.47 -11.99 -0.57
N VAL A 282 5.91 -11.56 0.57
CA VAL A 282 6.31 -12.04 1.91
C VAL A 282 6.04 -13.55 2.05
N ALA A 283 4.87 -14.02 1.60
CA ALA A 283 4.52 -15.45 1.65
C ALA A 283 5.48 -16.29 0.81
N ARG A 284 5.86 -15.81 -0.39
CA ARG A 284 6.83 -16.46 -1.26
C ARG A 284 8.20 -16.54 -0.60
N ALA A 285 8.69 -15.46 0.01
CA ALA A 285 9.96 -15.44 0.73
C ALA A 285 10.00 -16.51 1.84
N ALA A 286 8.94 -16.60 2.65
CA ALA A 286 8.83 -17.58 3.72
C ALA A 286 8.78 -19.03 3.20
N LEU A 287 8.02 -19.26 2.12
CA LEU A 287 7.85 -20.59 1.54
C LEU A 287 9.14 -21.07 0.84
N GLU A 288 9.84 -20.20 0.12
CA GLU A 288 11.13 -20.51 -0.50
C GLU A 288 12.18 -20.87 0.56
N PHE A 289 12.27 -20.07 1.63
CA PHE A 289 13.16 -20.34 2.74
C PHE A 289 12.83 -21.67 3.45
N LEU A 290 11.55 -21.94 3.70
CA LEU A 290 11.12 -23.24 4.24
C LEU A 290 11.61 -24.38 3.37
N LYS A 291 11.38 -24.32 2.06
CA LYS A 291 11.79 -25.38 1.11
C LYS A 291 13.31 -25.57 1.08
N GLU A 292 14.07 -24.48 1.11
CA GLU A 292 15.53 -24.49 1.19
C GLU A 292 16.00 -25.25 2.44
N LYS A 293 15.48 -24.88 3.62
CA LYS A 293 15.87 -25.51 4.88
C LYS A 293 15.41 -26.96 5.02
N LEU A 294 14.28 -27.32 4.45
CA LEU A 294 13.85 -28.72 4.36
C LEU A 294 14.81 -29.52 3.48
N ALA A 295 15.22 -29.00 2.33
CA ALA A 295 16.16 -29.66 1.42
C ALA A 295 17.55 -29.85 2.05
N GLU A 296 18.07 -28.84 2.77
CA GLU A 296 19.32 -28.95 3.54
C GLU A 296 19.25 -30.06 4.60
N ASN A 297 18.07 -30.34 5.13
CA ASN A 297 17.82 -31.43 6.09
C ASN A 297 17.40 -32.75 5.41
N GLY A 298 17.61 -32.89 4.11
CA GLY A 298 17.36 -34.13 3.34
C GLY A 298 15.88 -34.35 3.00
N ILE A 299 15.01 -33.39 3.23
CA ILE A 299 13.58 -33.50 2.91
C ILE A 299 13.32 -32.85 1.54
N GLN A 300 13.16 -33.68 0.52
CA GLN A 300 12.80 -33.24 -0.83
C GLN A 300 11.29 -33.39 -1.07
N ILE A 301 10.67 -32.37 -1.66
CA ILE A 301 9.23 -32.41 -1.98
C ILE A 301 9.03 -33.23 -3.27
N ARG A 302 8.35 -34.34 -3.17
CA ARG A 302 8.13 -35.28 -4.28
C ARG A 302 6.86 -34.95 -5.05
N TYR A 303 6.97 -33.94 -5.91
CA TYR A 303 5.86 -33.52 -6.78
C TYR A 303 5.42 -34.68 -7.71
N GLY A 304 4.15 -34.72 -8.08
CA GLY A 304 3.57 -35.71 -8.99
C GLY A 304 3.17 -37.02 -8.37
N LEU A 305 3.50 -37.27 -7.09
CA LEU A 305 2.99 -38.43 -6.38
C LEU A 305 1.53 -38.25 -5.94
N PRO A 306 0.74 -39.35 -5.90
CA PRO A 306 -0.58 -39.33 -5.29
C PRO A 306 -0.51 -38.85 -3.83
N ARG A 307 -1.47 -38.01 -3.39
CA ARG A 307 -1.47 -37.35 -2.08
C ARG A 307 -1.27 -38.32 -0.90
N GLN A 308 -1.83 -39.53 -0.98
CA GLN A 308 -1.69 -40.59 0.07
C GLN A 308 -0.27 -41.15 0.21
N LYS A 309 0.60 -40.96 -0.79
CA LYS A 309 2.01 -41.37 -0.76
C LYS A 309 2.97 -40.28 -0.28
N LEU A 310 2.47 -39.06 -0.09
CA LEU A 310 3.22 -37.92 0.43
C LEU A 310 3.26 -37.95 1.96
N THR A 311 4.36 -37.50 2.54
CA THR A 311 4.44 -37.21 3.99
C THR A 311 3.55 -36.01 4.35
N ASN A 312 3.33 -35.76 5.65
CA ASN A 312 2.56 -34.60 6.10
C ASN A 312 3.24 -33.29 5.67
N ILE A 313 4.58 -33.20 5.81
CA ILE A 313 5.36 -32.02 5.43
C ILE A 313 5.21 -31.74 3.93
N GLU A 314 5.36 -32.76 3.08
CA GLU A 314 5.20 -32.59 1.63
C GLU A 314 3.80 -32.10 1.25
N ARG A 315 2.75 -32.66 1.88
CA ARG A 315 1.36 -32.22 1.66
C ARG A 315 1.17 -30.75 2.04
N GLU A 316 1.69 -30.34 3.19
CA GLU A 316 1.56 -28.97 3.65
C GLU A 316 2.30 -27.98 2.76
N VAL A 317 3.52 -28.31 2.32
CA VAL A 317 4.27 -27.45 1.38
C VAL A 317 3.53 -27.31 0.06
N ILE A 318 3.02 -28.42 -0.50
CA ILE A 318 2.24 -28.38 -1.75
C ILE A 318 0.95 -27.56 -1.57
N ASP A 319 0.24 -27.72 -0.44
CA ASP A 319 -0.97 -26.95 -0.15
C ASP A 319 -0.64 -25.44 -0.01
N MET A 320 0.48 -25.09 0.60
CA MET A 320 0.95 -23.69 0.68
C MET A 320 1.31 -23.12 -0.71
N GLU A 321 1.93 -23.90 -1.60
CA GLU A 321 2.19 -23.46 -2.98
C GLU A 321 0.90 -23.23 -3.76
N ILE A 322 -0.10 -24.10 -3.60
CA ILE A 322 -1.42 -23.94 -4.23
C ILE A 322 -2.09 -22.66 -3.72
N MET A 323 -2.05 -22.44 -2.40
CA MET A 323 -2.60 -21.22 -1.81
C MET A 323 -1.90 -19.96 -2.32
N LEU A 324 -0.56 -19.95 -2.37
CA LEU A 324 0.24 -18.83 -2.87
C LEU A 324 -0.10 -18.51 -4.32
N ARG A 325 -0.09 -19.52 -5.20
CA ARG A 325 -0.44 -19.35 -6.62
C ARG A 325 -1.87 -18.86 -6.81
N SER A 326 -2.83 -19.40 -6.06
CA SER A 326 -4.22 -18.94 -6.14
C SER A 326 -4.39 -17.48 -5.70
N ALA A 327 -3.68 -17.04 -4.66
CA ALA A 327 -3.69 -15.64 -4.24
C ALA A 327 -3.09 -14.73 -5.32
N TRP A 328 -1.97 -15.14 -5.92
CA TRP A 328 -1.34 -14.41 -7.01
C TRP A 328 -2.23 -14.24 -8.22
N LEU A 329 -2.90 -15.32 -8.67
CA LEU A 329 -3.82 -15.26 -9.81
C LEU A 329 -4.99 -14.28 -9.55
N MET A 330 -5.48 -14.19 -8.31
CA MET A 330 -6.51 -13.21 -7.95
C MET A 330 -5.98 -11.78 -8.00
N VAL A 331 -4.73 -11.56 -7.58
CA VAL A 331 -4.06 -10.25 -7.72
C VAL A 331 -3.94 -9.87 -9.19
N ILE A 332 -3.39 -10.75 -10.03
CA ILE A 332 -3.20 -10.49 -11.47
C ILE A 332 -4.53 -10.20 -12.16
N LYS A 333 -5.61 -10.93 -11.83
CA LYS A 333 -6.95 -10.62 -12.35
C LYS A 333 -7.38 -9.20 -11.99
N ALA A 334 -7.23 -8.80 -10.73
CA ALA A 334 -7.68 -7.49 -10.26
C ALA A 334 -6.89 -6.33 -10.89
N VAL A 335 -5.56 -6.47 -11.03
CA VAL A 335 -4.72 -5.44 -11.69
C VAL A 335 -4.90 -5.42 -13.20
N TRP A 336 -5.12 -6.57 -13.84
CA TRP A 336 -5.49 -6.62 -15.26
C TRP A 336 -6.81 -5.89 -15.54
N MET A 337 -7.81 -6.06 -14.67
CA MET A 337 -9.07 -5.29 -14.79
C MET A 337 -8.82 -3.78 -14.67
N ALA A 338 -7.93 -3.36 -13.74
CA ALA A 338 -7.56 -1.95 -13.60
C ALA A 338 -6.85 -1.40 -14.85
N ASP A 339 -5.89 -2.15 -15.41
CA ASP A 339 -5.22 -1.79 -16.67
C ASP A 339 -6.20 -1.60 -17.82
N ASN A 340 -7.25 -2.42 -17.86
CA ASN A 340 -8.30 -2.36 -18.88
C ASN A 340 -9.47 -1.42 -18.52
N ARG A 341 -9.32 -0.60 -17.47
CA ARG A 341 -10.34 0.36 -16.98
C ARG A 341 -11.71 -0.28 -16.68
N MET A 342 -11.68 -1.56 -16.27
CA MET A 342 -12.87 -2.31 -15.85
C MET A 342 -13.15 -2.07 -14.37
N PRO A 343 -14.43 -2.01 -13.94
CA PRO A 343 -14.78 -1.99 -12.52
C PRO A 343 -14.20 -3.21 -11.79
N ASN A 344 -13.31 -3.00 -10.84
CA ASN A 344 -12.56 -4.07 -10.20
C ASN A 344 -12.77 -4.20 -8.67
N ALA A 345 -13.69 -3.45 -8.07
CA ALA A 345 -13.90 -3.42 -6.62
C ALA A 345 -14.10 -4.82 -6.00
N LEU A 346 -14.86 -5.70 -6.67
CA LEU A 346 -15.04 -7.09 -6.24
C LEU A 346 -13.73 -7.88 -6.30
N ALA A 347 -13.08 -7.90 -7.44
CA ALA A 347 -11.82 -8.63 -7.64
C ALA A 347 -10.70 -8.10 -6.72
N SER A 348 -10.64 -6.78 -6.54
CA SER A 348 -9.73 -6.07 -5.66
C SER A 348 -9.90 -6.50 -4.20
N SER A 349 -11.14 -6.49 -3.68
CA SER A 349 -11.44 -6.92 -2.31
C SER A 349 -11.19 -8.42 -2.12
N MET A 350 -11.54 -9.26 -3.10
CA MET A 350 -11.27 -10.71 -3.05
C MET A 350 -9.77 -11.01 -3.00
N SER A 351 -8.95 -10.33 -3.83
CA SER A 351 -7.49 -10.51 -3.84
C SER A 351 -6.86 -10.13 -2.50
N LYS A 352 -7.33 -9.02 -1.88
CA LYS A 352 -6.85 -8.54 -0.59
C LYS A 352 -7.17 -9.51 0.56
N VAL A 353 -8.40 -10.03 0.61
CA VAL A 353 -8.80 -11.06 1.58
C VAL A 353 -7.94 -12.30 1.42
N LYS A 354 -7.86 -12.82 0.20
CA LYS A 354 -7.11 -14.07 -0.07
C LYS A 354 -5.63 -13.91 0.27
N ALA A 355 -4.99 -12.81 -0.10
CA ALA A 355 -3.58 -12.59 0.19
C ALA A 355 -3.33 -12.46 1.70
N GLY A 356 -4.18 -11.75 2.46
CA GLY A 356 -4.07 -11.62 3.91
C GLY A 356 -4.17 -12.96 4.64
N ASP A 357 -5.13 -13.80 4.24
CA ASP A 357 -5.27 -15.16 4.81
C ASP A 357 -4.05 -16.03 4.45
N VAL A 358 -3.62 -16.01 3.19
CA VAL A 358 -2.53 -16.87 2.68
C VAL A 358 -1.20 -16.49 3.30
N VAL A 359 -0.84 -15.20 3.34
CA VAL A 359 0.45 -14.78 3.89
C VAL A 359 0.55 -15.12 5.38
N THR A 360 -0.51 -14.88 6.14
CA THR A 360 -0.56 -15.21 7.58
C THR A 360 -0.38 -16.73 7.78
N ARG A 361 -1.09 -17.54 7.01
CA ARG A 361 -1.02 -19.00 7.13
C ARG A 361 0.34 -19.56 6.71
N ILE A 362 0.90 -19.11 5.59
CA ILE A 362 2.19 -19.63 5.08
C ILE A 362 3.31 -19.26 6.05
N THR A 363 3.40 -18.01 6.49
CA THR A 363 4.47 -17.57 7.38
C THR A 363 4.39 -18.26 8.76
N GLN A 364 3.19 -18.40 9.31
CA GLN A 364 2.97 -19.15 10.55
C GLN A 364 3.40 -20.62 10.40
N ARG A 365 2.90 -21.32 9.38
CA ARG A 365 3.22 -22.75 9.19
C ARG A 365 4.69 -22.97 8.88
N ALA A 366 5.34 -22.06 8.15
CA ALA A 366 6.78 -22.15 7.91
C ALA A 366 7.59 -22.08 9.22
N VAL A 367 7.23 -21.16 10.14
CA VAL A 367 7.84 -21.12 11.49
C VAL A 367 7.63 -22.44 12.24
N GLU A 368 6.40 -22.95 12.26
CA GLU A 368 6.07 -24.20 12.97
C GLU A 368 6.81 -25.41 12.40
N LEU A 369 6.89 -25.54 11.07
CA LEU A 369 7.55 -26.67 10.40
C LEU A 369 9.07 -26.66 10.58
N LEU A 370 9.70 -25.51 10.69
CA LEU A 370 11.13 -25.37 10.97
C LEU A 370 11.46 -25.38 12.47
N GLY A 371 10.44 -25.29 13.34
CA GLY A 371 10.60 -25.36 14.80
C GLY A 371 11.59 -24.30 15.33
N PRO A 372 12.62 -24.72 16.11
CA PRO A 372 13.57 -23.77 16.72
C PRO A 372 14.26 -22.86 15.70
N LEU A 373 14.60 -23.39 14.52
CA LEU A 373 15.24 -22.63 13.43
C LEU A 373 14.30 -21.55 12.87
N GLY A 374 13.00 -21.88 12.72
CA GLY A 374 11.98 -20.92 12.27
C GLY A 374 11.69 -19.82 13.30
N TYR A 375 11.86 -20.11 14.58
CA TYR A 375 11.65 -19.18 15.71
C TYR A 375 12.89 -18.34 16.05
N SER A 376 14.06 -18.75 15.57
CA SER A 376 15.32 -18.03 15.80
C SER A 376 15.36 -16.71 15.03
N ARG A 377 15.91 -15.67 15.69
CA ARG A 377 16.17 -14.36 15.06
C ARG A 377 17.39 -14.36 14.14
N GLU A 378 18.15 -15.44 14.09
CA GLU A 378 19.27 -15.63 13.16
C GLU A 378 18.82 -15.54 11.70
N TYR A 379 17.61 -16.01 11.42
CA TYR A 379 16.97 -15.95 10.11
C TYR A 379 15.82 -14.94 10.09
N LEU A 380 15.34 -14.59 8.89
CA LEU A 380 14.27 -13.62 8.72
C LEU A 380 12.85 -14.22 8.83
N LEU A 381 12.70 -15.53 9.02
CA LEU A 381 11.39 -16.18 8.93
C LEU A 381 10.41 -15.67 10.00
N GLU A 382 10.85 -15.55 11.27
CA GLU A 382 9.99 -15.01 12.33
C GLU A 382 9.65 -13.52 12.09
N LYS A 383 10.56 -12.76 11.47
CA LYS A 383 10.29 -11.38 11.05
C LYS A 383 9.22 -11.34 9.98
N TRP A 384 9.33 -12.17 8.95
CA TRP A 384 8.29 -12.25 7.91
C TRP A 384 6.92 -12.63 8.47
N PHE A 385 6.87 -13.50 9.49
CA PHE A 385 5.62 -13.81 10.19
C PHE A 385 5.03 -12.59 10.90
N ARG A 386 5.85 -11.77 11.56
CA ARG A 386 5.42 -10.52 12.20
C ARG A 386 4.99 -9.47 11.15
N ASP A 387 5.75 -9.32 10.09
CA ASP A 387 5.46 -8.41 8.98
C ASP A 387 4.18 -8.79 8.23
N ALA A 388 3.95 -10.08 8.05
CA ALA A 388 2.80 -10.61 7.30
C ALA A 388 1.45 -10.14 7.85
N LYS A 389 1.34 -10.00 9.20
CA LYS A 389 0.06 -9.72 9.85
C LYS A 389 -0.58 -8.42 9.41
N ILE A 390 0.22 -7.42 9.06
CA ILE A 390 -0.31 -6.12 8.63
C ILE A 390 -1.11 -6.21 7.32
N THR A 391 -0.79 -7.18 6.46
CA THR A 391 -1.48 -7.37 5.16
C THR A 391 -2.97 -7.60 5.33
N ASP A 392 -3.40 -8.20 6.43
CA ASP A 392 -4.82 -8.42 6.76
C ASP A 392 -5.50 -7.18 7.40
N ILE A 393 -4.73 -6.15 7.79
CA ILE A 393 -5.23 -5.02 8.59
C ILE A 393 -5.34 -3.74 7.77
N TYR A 394 -4.23 -3.27 7.18
CA TYR A 394 -4.19 -1.97 6.50
C TYR A 394 -4.95 -1.97 5.15
N GLU A 395 -5.29 -0.79 4.65
CA GLU A 395 -6.10 -0.58 3.43
C GLU A 395 -7.44 -1.34 3.41
N GLY A 396 -8.04 -1.46 4.57
CA GLY A 396 -9.26 -2.21 4.80
C GLY A 396 -8.99 -3.63 5.30
N THR A 397 -9.50 -3.93 6.50
CA THR A 397 -9.32 -5.24 7.12
C THR A 397 -9.93 -6.36 6.28
N GLY A 398 -9.49 -7.60 6.50
CA GLY A 398 -10.08 -8.78 5.87
C GLY A 398 -11.59 -8.85 6.09
N GLN A 399 -12.09 -8.44 7.27
CA GLN A 399 -13.52 -8.40 7.58
C GLN A 399 -14.26 -7.39 6.69
N ILE A 400 -13.76 -6.15 6.58
CA ILE A 400 -14.38 -5.12 5.74
C ILE A 400 -14.38 -5.55 4.28
N ASN A 401 -13.29 -6.12 3.80
CA ASN A 401 -13.23 -6.59 2.42
C ASN A 401 -14.18 -7.77 2.16
N ARG A 402 -14.37 -8.69 3.13
CA ARG A 402 -15.39 -9.75 3.04
C ARG A 402 -16.82 -9.19 2.98
N LEU A 403 -17.10 -8.13 3.75
CA LEU A 403 -18.41 -7.44 3.66
C LEU A 403 -18.61 -6.79 2.29
N ILE A 404 -17.56 -6.17 1.72
CA ILE A 404 -17.64 -5.61 0.36
C ILE A 404 -17.92 -6.72 -0.66
N VAL A 405 -17.22 -7.85 -0.57
CA VAL A 405 -17.42 -9.01 -1.45
C VAL A 405 -18.84 -9.55 -1.33
N ALA A 406 -19.30 -9.82 -0.10
CA ALA A 406 -20.65 -10.34 0.16
C ALA A 406 -21.72 -9.39 -0.40
N ARG A 407 -21.59 -8.10 -0.13
CA ARG A 407 -22.50 -7.07 -0.62
C ARG A 407 -22.59 -7.04 -2.14
N GLN A 408 -21.46 -7.14 -2.83
CA GLN A 408 -21.46 -7.12 -4.31
C GLN A 408 -22.03 -8.41 -4.92
N ILE A 409 -21.75 -9.58 -4.31
CA ILE A 409 -22.26 -10.86 -4.80
C ILE A 409 -23.77 -10.96 -4.58
N LEU A 410 -24.27 -10.49 -3.43
CA LEU A 410 -25.68 -10.56 -3.05
C LEU A 410 -26.52 -9.39 -3.61
N GLY A 411 -25.86 -8.35 -4.17
CA GLY A 411 -26.53 -7.18 -4.71
C GLY A 411 -27.09 -6.23 -3.64
N TYR A 412 -26.66 -6.34 -2.37
CA TYR A 412 -27.17 -5.50 -1.28
C TYR A 412 -26.69 -4.04 -1.41
N THR A 413 -27.58 -3.13 -1.11
CA THR A 413 -27.30 -1.70 -0.95
C THR A 413 -26.76 -1.41 0.45
N GLY A 414 -26.16 -0.21 0.65
CA GLY A 414 -25.69 0.22 1.98
C GLY A 414 -26.82 0.39 3.00
N ALA A 415 -28.08 0.55 2.57
CA ALA A 415 -29.24 0.66 3.44
C ALA A 415 -29.70 -0.69 3.99
N GLU A 416 -29.53 -1.76 3.21
CA GLU A 416 -29.95 -3.13 3.59
C GLU A 416 -28.98 -3.81 4.56
N LEU A 417 -27.79 -3.23 4.77
CA LEU A 417 -26.77 -3.74 5.70
C LEU A 417 -26.64 -2.88 6.99
N ARG A 418 -27.62 -2.07 7.28
CA ARG A 418 -27.67 -1.24 8.51
C ARG A 418 -28.45 -1.92 9.60
#